data_7062eb147afbb756c258d1a5c9a76856
#
_entry.id   7062eb147afbb756c258d1a5c9a76856
#
_cell.length_a   1.000
_cell.length_b   1.000
_cell.length_c   1.000
_cell.angle_alpha   90.00
_cell.angle_beta   90.00
_cell.angle_gamma   90.00
#
_symmetry.space_group_name_H-M   'P 1'
#
loop_
_entity.id
_entity.type
_entity.pdbx_description
1 polymer ?
#
loop_
_entity_poly.entity_id
_entity_poly.type
_entity_poly.pdbx_seq_one_letter_code
_entity_poly.pdbx_strand_id
1 'polypeptide(L)'
;MKIFIGADHAGFELKEKLIPFLKNLGHEVEDKGAYTLDPQDDYPDFVTPVAEAVASDPERSRGIVLGGSGEGEAIATDRFPHVRTAVWYGGNKEPLILSREHNDANILSLGARMMSEEEAMEAVKLWLETPFSGDERHIRRIEKLDA
;
A
#
# COMPACT_ATOMS: atom_id res chain seq x y z
N MET A 1 -7.27 6.95 10.42
CA MET A 1 -7.15 6.77 8.97
C MET A 1 -7.84 5.49 8.56
N LYS A 2 -8.59 5.51 7.49
CA LYS A 2 -9.17 4.31 6.89
C LYS A 2 -8.14 3.64 6.01
N ILE A 3 -7.88 2.35 6.25
CA ILE A 3 -6.90 1.57 5.50
C ILE A 3 -7.60 0.37 4.85
N PHE A 4 -7.44 0.23 3.54
CA PHE A 4 -7.86 -0.94 2.79
C PHE A 4 -6.64 -1.83 2.56
N ILE A 5 -6.77 -3.13 2.79
CA ILE A 5 -5.66 -4.07 2.65
C ILE A 5 -6.07 -5.28 1.80
N GLY A 6 -5.17 -5.71 0.93
CA GLY A 6 -5.41 -6.87 0.07
C GLY A 6 -4.11 -7.58 -0.28
N ALA A 7 -4.18 -8.89 -0.47
CA ALA A 7 -3.03 -9.72 -0.80
C ALA A 7 -3.45 -11.00 -1.51
N ASP A 8 -2.58 -11.51 -2.36
CA ASP A 8 -2.68 -12.87 -2.87
C ASP A 8 -2.07 -13.87 -1.87
N HIS A 9 -1.90 -15.12 -2.29
CA HIS A 9 -1.32 -16.18 -1.47
C HIS A 9 0.07 -15.84 -0.92
N ALA A 10 0.90 -15.12 -1.69
CA ALA A 10 2.25 -14.78 -1.25
C ALA A 10 2.26 -13.78 -0.10
N GLY A 11 1.29 -12.90 -0.04
CA GLY A 11 1.15 -11.90 1.03
C GLY A 11 0.12 -12.22 2.09
N PHE A 12 -0.59 -13.33 1.97
CA PHE A 12 -1.70 -13.70 2.85
C PHE A 12 -1.33 -13.71 4.33
N GLU A 13 -0.27 -14.44 4.69
CA GLU A 13 0.14 -14.56 6.10
C GLU A 13 0.55 -13.21 6.70
N LEU A 14 1.30 -12.42 5.94
CA LEU A 14 1.71 -11.08 6.38
C LEU A 14 0.50 -10.16 6.52
N LYS A 15 -0.46 -10.22 5.58
CA LYS A 15 -1.70 -9.45 5.66
C LYS A 15 -2.46 -9.77 6.97
N GLU A 16 -2.61 -11.04 7.29
CA GLU A 16 -3.30 -11.47 8.53
C GLU A 16 -2.64 -10.94 9.80
N LYS A 17 -1.34 -10.70 9.77
CA LYS A 17 -0.59 -10.12 10.89
C LYS A 17 -0.62 -8.60 10.90
N LEU A 18 -0.65 -7.97 9.74
CA LEU A 18 -0.73 -6.52 9.62
C LEU A 18 -2.07 -5.96 10.07
N ILE A 19 -3.18 -6.68 9.87
CA ILE A 19 -4.50 -6.20 10.24
C ILE A 19 -4.59 -5.86 11.74
N PRO A 20 -4.27 -6.77 12.68
CA PRO A 20 -4.31 -6.41 14.09
C PRO A 20 -3.28 -5.34 14.47
N PHE A 21 -2.11 -5.35 13.84
CA PHE A 21 -1.09 -4.33 14.04
C PHE A 21 -1.61 -2.93 13.70
N LEU A 22 -2.26 -2.78 12.56
CA LEU A 22 -2.84 -1.52 12.11
C LEU A 22 -3.97 -1.05 13.02
N LYS A 23 -4.82 -1.97 13.47
CA LYS A 23 -5.90 -1.66 14.42
C LYS A 23 -5.32 -1.17 15.75
N ASN A 24 -4.25 -1.78 16.23
CA ASN A 24 -3.57 -1.35 17.44
C ASN A 24 -2.94 0.03 17.32
N LEU A 25 -2.57 0.46 16.11
CA LEU A 25 -2.11 1.82 15.84
C LEU A 25 -3.25 2.84 15.79
N GLY A 26 -4.50 2.40 15.89
CA GLY A 26 -5.68 3.26 15.89
C GLY A 26 -6.34 3.45 14.53
N HIS A 27 -5.96 2.66 13.53
CA HIS A 27 -6.56 2.74 12.20
C HIS A 27 -7.81 1.87 12.07
N GLU A 28 -8.73 2.31 11.23
CA GLU A 28 -9.85 1.49 10.77
C GLU A 28 -9.38 0.69 9.57
N VAL A 29 -9.51 -0.64 9.60
CA VAL A 29 -8.97 -1.53 8.57
C VAL A 29 -10.10 -2.33 7.92
N GLU A 30 -10.13 -2.30 6.58
CA GLU A 30 -11.03 -3.14 5.80
C GLU A 30 -10.22 -4.12 4.95
N ASP A 31 -10.44 -5.41 5.18
CA ASP A 31 -9.79 -6.49 4.44
C ASP A 31 -10.54 -6.74 3.12
N LYS A 32 -9.83 -6.58 1.99
CA LYS A 32 -10.34 -6.84 0.65
C LYS A 32 -9.99 -8.23 0.11
N GLY A 33 -9.37 -9.08 0.94
CA GLY A 33 -8.99 -10.44 0.57
C GLY A 33 -7.49 -10.56 0.29
N ALA A 34 -7.00 -11.76 -0.01
CA ALA A 34 -7.75 -13.02 0.03
C ALA A 34 -8.19 -13.35 1.46
N TYR A 35 -9.32 -14.04 1.57
CA TYR A 35 -9.85 -14.45 2.88
C TYR A 35 -9.41 -15.85 3.27
N THR A 36 -8.90 -16.61 2.34
CA THR A 36 -8.33 -17.94 2.53
C THR A 36 -7.05 -18.06 1.72
N LEU A 37 -6.14 -18.91 2.18
CA LEU A 37 -4.89 -19.18 1.46
C LEU A 37 -5.15 -20.14 0.29
N ASP A 38 -5.03 -19.64 -0.92
CA ASP A 38 -5.12 -20.43 -2.16
C ASP A 38 -3.85 -20.20 -2.98
N PRO A 39 -2.94 -21.21 -3.10
CA PRO A 39 -1.69 -21.05 -3.83
C PRO A 39 -1.84 -20.76 -5.33
N GLN A 40 -3.04 -20.91 -5.87
CA GLN A 40 -3.36 -20.70 -7.30
C GLN A 40 -4.08 -19.38 -7.57
N ASP A 41 -4.25 -18.53 -6.57
CA ASP A 41 -4.98 -17.28 -6.74
C ASP A 41 -4.20 -16.22 -7.54
N ASP A 42 -4.93 -15.24 -8.04
CA ASP A 42 -4.40 -14.16 -8.86
C ASP A 42 -4.44 -12.83 -8.09
N TYR A 43 -3.30 -12.16 -7.98
CA TYR A 43 -3.19 -10.93 -7.19
C TYR A 43 -4.16 -9.82 -7.64
N PRO A 44 -4.48 -9.61 -8.93
CA PRO A 44 -5.40 -8.54 -9.33
C PRO A 44 -6.78 -8.63 -8.65
N ASP A 45 -7.25 -9.84 -8.36
CA ASP A 45 -8.56 -10.05 -7.73
C ASP A 45 -8.65 -9.41 -6.35
N PHE A 46 -7.52 -9.22 -5.65
CA PHE A 46 -7.47 -8.70 -4.28
C PHE A 46 -6.91 -7.29 -4.19
N VAL A 47 -6.04 -6.89 -5.11
CA VAL A 47 -5.44 -5.56 -5.05
C VAL A 47 -6.24 -4.51 -5.82
N THR A 48 -6.96 -4.91 -6.87
CA THR A 48 -7.86 -4.01 -7.60
C THR A 48 -8.94 -3.42 -6.69
N PRO A 49 -9.63 -4.20 -5.84
CA PRO A 49 -10.60 -3.63 -4.90
C PRO A 49 -10.00 -2.61 -3.92
N VAL A 50 -8.73 -2.79 -3.54
CA VAL A 50 -8.02 -1.81 -2.70
C VAL A 50 -7.84 -0.50 -3.47
N ALA A 51 -7.38 -0.58 -4.72
CA ALA A 51 -7.18 0.59 -5.55
C ALA A 51 -8.48 1.36 -5.82
N GLU A 52 -9.56 0.65 -6.10
CA GLU A 52 -10.89 1.25 -6.30
C GLU A 52 -11.35 2.01 -5.05
N ALA A 53 -11.17 1.40 -3.88
CA ALA A 53 -11.56 2.02 -2.62
C ALA A 53 -10.74 3.28 -2.33
N VAL A 54 -9.42 3.23 -2.53
CA VAL A 54 -8.55 4.40 -2.35
C VAL A 54 -8.86 5.48 -3.37
N ALA A 55 -9.08 5.12 -4.63
CA ALA A 55 -9.44 6.08 -5.68
C ALA A 55 -10.72 6.84 -5.37
N SER A 56 -11.65 6.22 -4.65
CA SER A 56 -12.94 6.84 -4.25
C SER A 56 -12.77 7.90 -3.15
N ASP A 57 -11.72 7.83 -2.36
CA ASP A 57 -11.43 8.81 -1.30
C ASP A 57 -9.91 8.91 -1.06
N PRO A 58 -9.17 9.41 -2.06
CA PRO A 58 -7.70 9.34 -2.05
C PRO A 58 -7.05 10.20 -0.97
N GLU A 59 -7.74 11.21 -0.46
CA GLU A 59 -7.18 12.10 0.56
C GLU A 59 -7.32 11.52 1.97
N ARG A 60 -8.41 10.76 2.24
CA ARG A 60 -8.74 10.28 3.58
C ARG A 60 -8.55 8.80 3.78
N SER A 61 -8.13 8.08 2.75
CA SER A 61 -7.85 6.65 2.84
C SER A 61 -6.44 6.32 2.38
N ARG A 62 -5.99 5.12 2.74
CA ARG A 62 -4.73 4.54 2.29
C ARG A 62 -4.96 3.09 1.94
N GLY A 63 -4.11 2.57 1.08
CA GLY A 63 -4.11 1.16 0.74
C GLY A 63 -2.79 0.49 1.11
N ILE A 64 -2.88 -0.79 1.44
CA ILE A 64 -1.71 -1.65 1.60
C ILE A 64 -2.00 -2.91 0.79
N VAL A 65 -1.13 -3.20 -0.17
CA VAL A 65 -1.23 -4.40 -0.99
C VAL A 65 0.04 -5.22 -0.85
N LEU A 66 -0.10 -6.53 -0.89
CA LEU A 66 1.01 -7.43 -0.65
C LEU A 66 1.02 -8.55 -1.70
N GLY A 67 2.21 -8.83 -2.20
CA GLY A 67 2.47 -9.96 -3.10
C GLY A 67 3.86 -10.49 -2.83
N GLY A 68 4.39 -11.32 -3.69
CA GLY A 68 5.74 -11.87 -3.55
C GLY A 68 6.82 -10.80 -3.61
N SER A 69 6.78 -9.96 -4.63
CA SER A 69 7.69 -8.82 -4.81
C SER A 69 7.02 -7.46 -4.61
N GLY A 70 5.73 -7.38 -4.78
CA GLY A 70 4.96 -6.15 -4.76
C GLY A 70 4.90 -5.43 -6.11
N GLU A 71 5.63 -5.90 -7.11
CA GLU A 71 5.71 -5.22 -8.41
C GLU A 71 4.42 -5.33 -9.22
N GLY A 72 3.87 -6.54 -9.35
CA GLY A 72 2.60 -6.75 -10.06
C GLY A 72 1.44 -6.03 -9.40
N GLU A 73 1.42 -6.03 -8.09
CA GLU A 73 0.43 -5.34 -7.28
C GLU A 73 0.45 -3.82 -7.55
N ALA A 74 1.64 -3.24 -7.63
CA ALA A 74 1.78 -1.82 -7.95
C ALA A 74 1.33 -1.51 -9.38
N ILE A 75 1.67 -2.36 -10.34
CA ILE A 75 1.23 -2.21 -11.74
C ILE A 75 -0.30 -2.20 -11.81
N ALA A 76 -0.96 -3.10 -11.09
CA ALA A 76 -2.42 -3.19 -11.07
C ALA A 76 -3.07 -1.97 -10.43
N THR A 77 -2.54 -1.53 -9.28
CA THR A 77 -3.13 -0.41 -8.52
C THR A 77 -2.91 0.94 -9.20
N ASP A 78 -1.77 1.17 -9.85
CA ASP A 78 -1.48 2.43 -10.53
C ASP A 78 -2.33 2.67 -11.80
N ARG A 79 -3.14 1.71 -12.21
CA ARG A 79 -4.07 1.88 -13.32
C ARG A 79 -5.31 2.71 -12.97
N PHE A 80 -5.50 3.01 -11.70
CA PHE A 80 -6.63 3.80 -11.22
C PHE A 80 -6.24 5.27 -11.07
N PRO A 81 -7.11 6.21 -11.49
CA PRO A 81 -6.82 7.63 -11.31
C PRO A 81 -6.73 7.98 -9.82
N HIS A 82 -5.88 8.92 -9.51
CA HIS A 82 -5.61 9.40 -8.14
C HIS A 82 -4.96 8.36 -7.22
N VAL A 83 -4.53 7.23 -7.76
CA VAL A 83 -3.75 6.22 -7.03
C VAL A 83 -2.28 6.37 -7.36
N ARG A 84 -1.46 6.42 -6.33
CA ARG A 84 0.00 6.51 -6.42
C ARG A 84 0.59 5.47 -5.48
N THR A 85 1.15 4.42 -6.06
CA THR A 85 1.64 3.26 -5.32
C THR A 85 3.16 3.30 -5.17
N ALA A 86 3.62 3.19 -3.94
CA ALA A 86 5.04 2.99 -3.64
C ALA A 86 5.29 1.51 -3.43
N VAL A 87 6.38 0.98 -4.00
CA VAL A 87 6.81 -0.40 -3.80
C VAL A 87 7.95 -0.43 -2.79
N TRP A 88 7.89 -1.34 -1.84
CA TRP A 88 9.01 -1.60 -0.95
C TRP A 88 9.15 -3.08 -0.66
N TYR A 89 10.36 -3.59 -0.78
CA TYR A 89 10.67 -5.01 -0.59
C TYR A 89 11.91 -5.21 0.27
N GLY A 90 12.12 -4.30 1.24
CA GLY A 90 13.26 -4.38 2.15
C GLY A 90 14.37 -3.42 1.78
N GLY A 91 15.36 -3.31 2.66
CA GLY A 91 16.54 -2.47 2.45
C GLY A 91 16.33 -1.02 2.87
N ASN A 92 16.84 -0.09 2.06
CA ASN A 92 16.80 1.33 2.36
C ASN A 92 15.36 1.84 2.52
N LYS A 93 15.09 2.51 3.64
CA LYS A 93 13.76 3.07 3.96
C LYS A 93 13.57 4.49 3.42
N GLU A 94 14.60 5.13 2.91
CA GLU A 94 14.47 6.48 2.37
C GLU A 94 13.43 6.57 1.24
N PRO A 95 13.35 5.63 0.29
CA PRO A 95 12.27 5.66 -0.72
C PRO A 95 10.86 5.65 -0.14
N LEU A 96 10.63 5.02 1.01
CA LEU A 96 9.33 5.07 1.70
C LEU A 96 9.00 6.49 2.12
N ILE A 97 9.95 7.16 2.75
CA ILE A 97 9.79 8.54 3.22
C ILE A 97 9.53 9.45 2.03
N LEU A 98 10.34 9.35 0.98
CA LEU A 98 10.21 10.18 -0.22
C LEU A 98 8.91 9.94 -0.96
N SER A 99 8.40 8.71 -0.98
CA SER A 99 7.12 8.41 -1.61
C SER A 99 5.97 9.18 -0.95
N ARG A 100 6.07 9.43 0.35
CA ARG A 100 5.11 10.26 1.07
C ARG A 100 5.40 11.74 0.92
N GLU A 101 6.62 12.17 1.24
CA GLU A 101 6.97 13.58 1.25
C GLU A 101 6.87 14.24 -0.13
N HIS A 102 7.25 13.54 -1.18
CA HIS A 102 7.30 14.07 -2.54
C HIS A 102 6.11 13.66 -3.42
N ASN A 103 5.63 12.44 -3.29
CA ASN A 103 4.65 11.89 -4.21
C ASN A 103 3.25 11.73 -3.61
N ASP A 104 3.12 11.98 -2.32
CA ASP A 104 1.86 11.74 -1.60
C ASP A 104 1.28 10.37 -1.95
N ALA A 105 2.16 9.35 -1.96
CA ALA A 105 1.75 7.99 -2.28
C ALA A 105 0.65 7.53 -1.31
N ASN A 106 -0.42 6.98 -1.84
CA ASN A 106 -1.59 6.58 -1.06
C ASN A 106 -1.80 5.07 -1.00
N ILE A 107 -1.00 4.30 -1.75
CA ILE A 107 -0.93 2.85 -1.61
C ILE A 107 0.53 2.44 -1.40
N LEU A 108 0.76 1.54 -0.45
CA LEU A 108 2.05 0.89 -0.24
C LEU A 108 1.95 -0.57 -0.69
N SER A 109 2.81 -0.96 -1.60
CA SER A 109 2.91 -2.33 -2.09
C SER A 109 4.14 -3.00 -1.49
N LEU A 110 3.93 -4.11 -0.79
CA LEU A 110 4.97 -4.82 -0.07
C LEU A 110 5.34 -6.14 -0.75
N GLY A 111 6.63 -6.38 -0.91
CA GLY A 111 7.17 -7.66 -1.35
C GLY A 111 7.32 -8.62 -0.16
N ALA A 112 6.28 -9.36 0.16
CA ALA A 112 6.22 -10.18 1.36
C ALA A 112 7.29 -11.28 1.43
N ARG A 113 7.77 -11.76 0.29
CA ARG A 113 8.83 -12.77 0.23
C ARG A 113 10.23 -12.20 0.42
N MET A 114 10.37 -10.87 0.40
CA MET A 114 11.65 -10.18 0.41
C MET A 114 11.99 -9.58 1.77
N MET A 115 11.13 -9.73 2.77
CA MET A 115 11.30 -9.08 4.07
C MET A 115 10.75 -9.93 5.21
N SER A 116 11.22 -9.64 6.42
CA SER A 116 10.63 -10.20 7.64
C SER A 116 9.34 -9.46 8.01
N GLU A 117 8.54 -10.06 8.89
CA GLU A 117 7.34 -9.42 9.43
C GLU A 117 7.67 -8.13 10.16
N GLU A 118 8.75 -8.13 10.95
CA GLU A 118 9.20 -6.94 11.69
C GLU A 118 9.56 -5.80 10.76
N GLU A 119 10.31 -6.10 9.69
CA GLU A 119 10.65 -5.11 8.67
C GLU A 119 9.40 -4.53 8.02
N ALA A 120 8.42 -5.38 7.69
CA ALA A 120 7.16 -4.93 7.10
C ALA A 120 6.37 -4.04 8.05
N MET A 121 6.26 -4.40 9.32
CA MET A 121 5.55 -3.60 10.33
C MET A 121 6.21 -2.24 10.54
N GLU A 122 7.53 -2.20 10.65
CA GLU A 122 8.28 -0.95 10.77
C GLU A 122 8.08 -0.06 9.54
N ALA A 123 8.14 -0.63 8.35
CA ALA A 123 7.97 0.10 7.10
C ALA A 123 6.57 0.68 6.97
N VAL A 124 5.54 -0.12 7.29
CA VAL A 124 4.14 0.33 7.26
C VAL A 124 3.91 1.48 8.22
N LYS A 125 4.40 1.36 9.45
CA LYS A 125 4.27 2.41 10.46
C LYS A 125 4.96 3.69 10.01
N LEU A 126 6.21 3.60 9.54
CA LEU A 126 6.98 4.74 9.05
C LEU A 126 6.24 5.44 7.91
N TRP A 127 5.75 4.67 6.94
CA TRP A 127 5.05 5.20 5.77
C TRP A 127 3.75 5.91 6.16
N LEU A 128 2.94 5.30 7.04
CA LEU A 128 1.69 5.90 7.50
C LEU A 128 1.91 7.18 8.32
N GLU A 129 3.00 7.26 9.07
CA GLU A 129 3.33 8.42 9.91
C GLU A 129 4.04 9.54 9.16
N THR A 130 4.51 9.31 7.94
CA THR A 130 5.21 10.32 7.15
C THR A 130 4.20 11.17 6.37
N PRO A 131 4.11 12.48 6.65
CA PRO A 131 3.17 13.35 5.93
C PRO A 131 3.71 13.76 4.57
N PHE A 132 2.81 14.20 3.70
CA PHE A 132 3.18 14.88 2.47
C PHE A 132 3.75 16.27 2.81
N SER A 133 4.82 16.67 2.11
CA SER A 133 5.47 17.97 2.37
C SER A 133 4.58 19.17 2.01
N GLY A 134 3.69 19.00 1.02
CA GLY A 134 2.86 20.08 0.53
C GLY A 134 3.61 21.11 -0.32
N ASP A 135 4.85 20.84 -0.71
CA ASP A 135 5.63 21.72 -1.58
C ASP A 135 4.95 21.90 -2.93
N GLU A 136 4.85 23.14 -3.39
CA GLU A 136 4.17 23.49 -4.63
C GLU A 136 4.68 22.72 -5.85
N ARG A 137 5.99 22.51 -5.94
CA ARG A 137 6.59 21.74 -7.04
C ARG A 137 6.10 20.30 -7.07
N HIS A 138 5.86 19.69 -5.91
CA HIS A 138 5.36 18.33 -5.81
C HIS A 138 3.87 18.26 -6.14
N ILE A 139 3.09 19.21 -5.63
CA ILE A 139 1.66 19.34 -5.97
C ILE A 139 1.49 19.45 -7.49
N ARG A 140 2.23 20.36 -8.13
CA ARG A 140 2.19 20.53 -9.58
C ARG A 140 2.50 19.26 -10.35
N ARG A 141 3.51 18.51 -9.90
CA ARG A 141 3.90 17.25 -10.56
C ARG A 141 2.85 16.16 -10.39
N ILE A 142 2.27 16.06 -9.20
CA ILE A 142 1.20 15.09 -8.91
C ILE A 142 -0.04 15.40 -9.78
N GLU A 143 -0.43 16.66 -9.90
CA GLU A 143 -1.57 17.07 -10.72
C GLU A 143 -1.42 16.64 -12.19
N LYS A 144 -0.21 16.55 -12.69
CA LYS A 144 0.07 16.12 -14.06
C LYS A 144 -0.06 14.61 -14.28
N LEU A 145 -0.08 13.82 -13.22
CA LEU A 145 -0.19 12.35 -13.34
C LEU A 145 -1.58 11.93 -13.84
N ASP A 146 -2.61 12.65 -13.43
CA ASP A 146 -4.00 12.32 -13.76
C ASP A 146 -4.61 13.30 -14.80
N ALA A 147 -3.77 14.12 -15.39
CA ALA A 147 -4.22 15.11 -16.36
C ALA A 147 -4.55 14.49 -17.73
#